data_6326d311cee5d07832607363b445cbee
#
_entry.id   6326d311cee5d07832607363b445cbee
#
_cell.length_a   1.000
_cell.length_b   1.000
_cell.length_c   1.000
_cell.angle_alpha   90.00
_cell.angle_beta   90.00
_cell.angle_gamma   90.00
#
_symmetry.space_group_name_H-M   'P 1'
#
loop_
_entity.id
_entity.type
_entity.pdbx_description
1 polymer ?
#
loop_
_entity_poly.entity_id
_entity_poly.type
_entity_poly.pdbx_seq_one_letter_code
_entity_poly.pdbx_strand_id
1 'polypeptide(L)'
;GSSRSSANAQPGIIMDAFAMAGESSLVFIINELDKAASGKGNGNPADVLLTLLDNLGFTDNYIECMIPTSGVYPIATANDKEQISAPILSRFAVIDIPDYTFEEKKIIFSKFALPKVLKRMSLKEEECIITDDALNTIVDLYSGTSGIRDLEQAAEHIAANALYQIEVDHL
;
A
#
# COMPACT_ATOMS: atom_id res chain seq x y z
N GLY A 1 14.87 6.77 11.30
CA GLY A 1 15.91 6.24 10.42
C GLY A 1 17.26 6.19 11.10
N SER A 2 18.11 5.26 10.67
CA SER A 2 19.50 5.20 11.15
C SER A 2 20.32 6.35 10.57
N SER A 3 21.38 6.75 11.29
CA SER A 3 22.30 7.79 10.82
C SER A 3 22.90 7.42 9.45
N ARG A 4 23.06 8.40 8.56
CA ARG A 4 23.67 8.21 7.23
C ARG A 4 25.09 7.64 7.27
N SER A 5 25.75 7.70 8.42
CA SER A 5 27.09 7.14 8.63
C SER A 5 27.13 5.69 9.11
N SER A 6 25.96 5.06 9.31
CA SER A 6 25.89 3.67 9.73
C SER A 6 26.02 2.74 8.54
N ALA A 7 26.82 1.65 8.66
CA ALA A 7 27.02 0.66 7.61
C ALA A 7 25.71 -0.05 7.16
N ASN A 8 24.67 -0.03 7.99
CA ASN A 8 23.36 -0.60 7.73
C ASN A 8 22.26 0.46 7.83
N ALA A 9 22.49 1.66 7.28
CA ALA A 9 21.50 2.72 7.30
C ALA A 9 20.22 2.29 6.57
N GLN A 10 19.10 2.25 7.28
CA GLN A 10 17.79 2.01 6.70
C GLN A 10 17.06 3.33 6.46
N PRO A 11 16.20 3.41 5.42
CA PRO A 11 15.36 4.59 5.20
C PRO A 11 14.52 4.88 6.45
N GLY A 12 14.43 6.13 6.82
CA GLY A 12 13.51 6.56 7.88
C GLY A 12 12.05 6.39 7.45
N ILE A 13 11.14 6.66 8.39
CA ILE A 13 9.71 6.75 8.10
C ILE A 13 9.52 7.86 7.07
N ILE A 14 8.95 7.52 5.91
CA ILE A 14 8.57 8.51 4.91
C ILE A 14 7.25 9.11 5.34
N MET A 15 7.27 10.41 5.65
CA MET A 15 6.07 11.16 5.96
C MET A 15 5.83 12.18 4.85
N ASP A 16 4.67 12.08 4.22
CA ASP A 16 4.20 13.06 3.26
C ASP A 16 3.25 14.04 3.96
N ALA A 17 3.48 15.33 3.77
CA ALA A 17 2.64 16.37 4.35
C ALA A 17 1.87 17.10 3.25
N PHE A 18 0.55 17.21 3.41
CA PHE A 18 -0.34 17.90 2.48
C PHE A 18 -1.08 19.02 3.20
N ALA A 19 -1.02 20.22 2.64
CA ALA A 19 -1.88 21.32 3.07
C ALA A 19 -3.26 21.19 2.45
N MET A 20 -4.31 21.19 3.25
CA MET A 20 -5.68 21.24 2.75
C MET A 20 -5.99 22.63 2.21
N ALA A 21 -6.61 22.72 1.02
CA ALA A 21 -6.92 23.98 0.37
C ALA A 21 -7.85 24.86 1.24
N GLY A 22 -7.39 26.08 1.56
CA GLY A 22 -8.19 27.07 2.29
C GLY A 22 -8.19 26.94 3.81
N GLU A 23 -7.48 25.97 4.39
CA GLU A 23 -7.36 25.77 5.82
C GLU A 23 -5.89 25.68 6.26
N SER A 24 -5.62 26.09 7.52
CA SER A 24 -4.30 25.93 8.13
C SER A 24 -4.06 24.52 8.71
N SER A 25 -4.74 23.53 8.19
CA SER A 25 -4.64 22.13 8.61
C SER A 25 -3.68 21.35 7.73
N LEU A 26 -2.90 20.47 8.34
CA LEU A 26 -1.96 19.58 7.66
C LEU A 26 -2.38 18.14 7.83
N VAL A 27 -2.30 17.37 6.75
CA VAL A 27 -2.45 15.92 6.79
C VAL A 27 -1.07 15.28 6.60
N PHE A 28 -0.65 14.47 7.56
CA PHE A 28 0.57 13.66 7.46
C PHE A 28 0.19 12.24 7.09
N ILE A 29 0.76 11.71 6.02
CA ILE A 29 0.59 10.32 5.62
C ILE A 29 1.83 9.53 6.02
N ILE A 30 1.63 8.49 6.82
CA ILE A 30 2.67 7.57 7.26
C ILE A 30 2.41 6.23 6.59
N ASN A 31 3.20 5.91 5.58
CA ASN A 31 3.04 4.65 4.85
C ASN A 31 3.79 3.52 5.54
N GLU A 32 3.18 2.32 5.51
CA GLU A 32 3.79 1.08 6.01
C GLU A 32 4.22 1.19 7.49
N LEU A 33 3.32 1.64 8.34
CA LEU A 33 3.57 1.86 9.77
C LEU A 33 4.06 0.58 10.48
N ASP A 34 3.55 -0.58 10.09
CA ASP A 34 3.95 -1.89 10.60
C ASP A 34 5.44 -2.18 10.36
N LYS A 35 5.97 -1.82 9.20
CA LYS A 35 7.40 -1.98 8.89
C LYS A 35 8.28 -0.97 9.65
N ALA A 36 7.80 0.24 9.81
CA ALA A 36 8.52 1.27 10.56
C ALA A 36 8.59 0.96 12.06
N ALA A 37 7.54 0.34 12.61
CA ALA A 37 7.43 0.01 14.02
C ALA A 37 8.15 -1.30 14.42
N SER A 38 8.53 -2.16 13.47
CA SER A 38 9.16 -3.47 13.74
C SER A 38 10.70 -3.44 13.75
N GLY A 39 11.34 -2.31 13.50
CA GLY A 39 12.79 -2.19 13.40
C GLY A 39 13.50 -2.42 14.74
N LYS A 40 14.29 -3.51 14.82
CA LYS A 40 15.23 -3.75 15.90
C LYS A 40 16.56 -3.04 15.60
N GLY A 41 16.78 -1.86 16.14
CA GLY A 41 18.02 -1.13 15.96
C GLY A 41 18.16 0.02 16.94
N ASN A 42 19.36 0.62 17.03
CA ASN A 42 19.63 1.79 17.87
C ASN A 42 18.71 2.96 17.50
N GLY A 43 17.82 3.32 18.41
CA GLY A 43 16.76 4.29 18.20
C GLY A 43 15.54 3.63 17.55
N ASN A 44 14.67 3.05 18.38
CA ASN A 44 13.43 2.42 17.91
C ASN A 44 12.56 3.47 17.21
N PRO A 45 12.29 3.33 15.89
CA PRO A 45 11.42 4.27 15.16
C PRO A 45 10.03 4.40 15.79
N ALA A 46 9.56 3.35 16.48
CA ALA A 46 8.30 3.36 17.20
C ALA A 46 8.30 4.39 18.35
N ASP A 47 9.38 4.52 19.09
CA ASP A 47 9.48 5.47 20.19
C ASP A 47 9.49 6.92 19.68
N VAL A 48 10.18 7.16 18.56
CA VAL A 48 10.20 8.47 17.92
C VAL A 48 8.80 8.84 17.42
N LEU A 49 8.11 7.91 16.79
CA LEU A 49 6.75 8.12 16.30
C LEU A 49 5.79 8.38 17.47
N LEU A 50 5.88 7.61 18.54
CA LEU A 50 5.06 7.78 19.72
C LEU A 50 5.25 9.18 20.33
N THR A 51 6.50 9.63 20.48
CA THR A 51 6.83 10.97 20.94
C THR A 51 6.27 12.05 20.03
N LEU A 52 6.36 11.85 18.72
CA LEU A 52 5.81 12.77 17.73
C LEU A 52 4.28 12.87 17.87
N LEU A 53 3.59 11.74 17.97
CA LEU A 53 2.13 11.71 18.12
C LEU A 53 1.69 12.38 19.41
N ASP A 54 2.39 12.16 20.52
CA ASP A 54 2.09 12.80 21.79
C ASP A 54 2.33 14.32 21.73
N ASN A 55 3.40 14.77 21.08
CA ASN A 55 3.69 16.19 20.89
C ASN A 55 2.65 16.88 19.98
N LEU A 56 2.04 16.14 19.07
CA LEU A 56 0.94 16.62 18.22
C LEU A 56 -0.42 16.57 18.92
N GLY A 57 -0.50 16.07 20.14
CA GLY A 57 -1.73 15.97 20.93
C GLY A 57 -2.53 14.68 20.72
N PHE A 58 -1.95 13.69 20.06
CA PHE A 58 -2.58 12.36 19.87
C PHE A 58 -2.13 11.44 21.01
N THR A 59 -2.97 11.38 22.06
CA THR A 59 -2.79 10.49 23.18
C THR A 59 -3.69 9.27 23.07
N ASP A 60 -3.57 8.34 24.02
CA ASP A 60 -4.33 7.10 24.04
C ASP A 60 -5.84 7.33 23.83
N ASN A 61 -6.49 6.59 22.94
CA ASN A 61 -7.92 6.63 22.65
C ASN A 61 -8.83 6.33 23.87
N TYR A 62 -8.27 5.86 24.96
CA TYR A 62 -9.01 5.59 26.19
C TYR A 62 -9.43 6.85 26.97
N ILE A 63 -8.89 7.99 26.59
CA ILE A 63 -9.23 9.28 27.19
C ILE A 63 -10.01 10.09 26.16
N GLU A 64 -11.29 10.24 26.41
CA GLU A 64 -12.30 10.98 25.66
C GLU A 64 -11.77 12.15 24.84
N CYS A 65 -12.02 12.10 23.53
CA CYS A 65 -12.12 13.24 22.61
C CYS A 65 -11.23 14.45 22.91
N MET A 66 -9.91 14.29 22.83
CA MET A 66 -9.09 15.45 22.54
C MET A 66 -9.07 15.65 21.03
N ILE A 67 -9.91 16.56 20.55
CA ILE A 67 -9.79 17.08 19.19
C ILE A 67 -8.41 17.72 19.08
N PRO A 68 -7.56 17.30 18.12
CA PRO A 68 -6.24 17.92 17.98
C PRO A 68 -6.42 19.41 17.72
N THR A 69 -5.98 20.22 18.65
CA THR A 69 -6.08 21.68 18.54
C THR A 69 -5.01 22.25 17.60
N SER A 70 -4.07 21.42 17.15
CA SER A 70 -2.95 21.82 16.30
C SER A 70 -3.28 21.89 14.81
N GLY A 71 -4.45 21.41 14.36
CA GLY A 71 -4.80 21.32 12.94
C GLY A 71 -3.92 20.33 12.15
N VAL A 72 -3.30 19.37 12.81
CA VAL A 72 -2.48 18.33 12.21
C VAL A 72 -3.19 16.98 12.33
N TYR A 73 -3.34 16.29 11.22
CA TYR A 73 -4.07 15.02 11.13
C TYR A 73 -3.17 13.91 10.58
N PRO A 74 -2.66 12.99 11.39
CA PRO A 74 -1.91 11.84 10.91
C PRO A 74 -2.83 10.76 10.37
N ILE A 75 -2.52 10.26 9.18
CA ILE A 75 -3.14 9.08 8.56
C ILE A 75 -2.04 8.07 8.34
N ALA A 76 -2.20 6.86 8.84
CA ALA A 76 -1.23 5.80 8.64
C ALA A 76 -1.82 4.65 7.85
N THR A 77 -1.01 4.02 7.03
CA THR A 77 -1.34 2.76 6.36
C THR A 77 -0.48 1.63 6.90
N ALA A 78 -1.04 0.44 6.99
CA ALA A 78 -0.33 -0.76 7.40
C ALA A 78 -0.96 -2.00 6.75
N ASN A 79 -0.16 -3.03 6.53
CA ASN A 79 -0.64 -4.32 6.06
C ASN A 79 -0.99 -5.27 7.21
N ASP A 80 -0.27 -5.17 8.31
CA ASP A 80 -0.43 -6.05 9.48
C ASP A 80 -0.40 -5.23 10.77
N LYS A 81 -1.58 -4.99 11.32
CA LYS A 81 -1.73 -4.23 12.57
C LYS A 81 -1.12 -4.93 13.79
N GLU A 82 -0.96 -6.25 13.74
CA GLU A 82 -0.39 -7.02 14.86
C GLU A 82 1.11 -6.76 15.05
N GLN A 83 1.78 -6.27 13.99
CA GLN A 83 3.18 -5.85 14.07
C GLN A 83 3.36 -4.43 14.61
N ILE A 84 2.28 -3.71 14.83
CA ILE A 84 2.31 -2.38 15.42
C ILE A 84 2.13 -2.50 16.93
N SER A 85 2.99 -1.81 17.70
CA SER A 85 2.89 -1.84 19.15
C SER A 85 1.55 -1.28 19.65
N ALA A 86 1.03 -1.85 20.74
CA ALA A 86 -0.23 -1.41 21.34
C ALA A 86 -0.25 0.10 21.67
N PRO A 87 0.81 0.71 22.20
CA PRO A 87 0.85 2.15 22.46
C PRO A 87 0.64 3.00 21.20
N ILE A 88 1.15 2.59 20.05
CA ILE A 88 0.94 3.30 18.78
C ILE A 88 -0.49 3.08 18.28
N LEU A 89 -0.97 1.83 18.27
CA LEU A 89 -2.34 1.52 17.83
C LEU A 89 -3.40 2.26 18.64
N SER A 90 -3.18 2.43 19.94
CA SER A 90 -4.12 3.13 20.83
C SER A 90 -4.31 4.61 20.48
N ARG A 91 -3.37 5.20 19.74
CA ARG A 91 -3.44 6.59 19.29
C ARG A 91 -4.15 6.79 17.96
N PHE A 92 -4.49 5.69 17.28
CA PHE A 92 -5.18 5.71 15.99
C PHE A 92 -6.60 5.13 16.11
N ALA A 93 -7.53 5.70 15.36
CA ALA A 93 -8.77 5.02 15.02
C ALA A 93 -8.47 4.03 13.88
N VAL A 94 -8.57 2.74 14.18
CA VAL A 94 -8.23 1.69 13.20
C VAL A 94 -9.42 1.42 12.30
N ILE A 95 -9.20 1.49 10.99
CA ILE A 95 -10.16 1.11 9.96
C ILE A 95 -9.59 -0.08 9.22
N ASP A 96 -10.22 -1.24 9.36
CA ASP A 96 -9.85 -2.43 8.62
C ASP A 96 -10.42 -2.37 7.19
N ILE A 97 -9.53 -2.48 6.20
CA ILE A 97 -9.92 -2.60 4.80
C ILE A 97 -9.82 -4.08 4.42
N PRO A 98 -10.96 -4.76 4.16
CA PRO A 98 -10.94 -6.17 3.80
C PRO A 98 -10.25 -6.37 2.44
N ASP A 99 -9.65 -7.56 2.25
CA ASP A 99 -9.13 -7.96 0.95
C ASP A 99 -10.27 -8.22 -0.04
N TYR A 100 -9.92 -8.18 -1.31
CA TYR A 100 -10.86 -8.50 -2.38
C TYR A 100 -11.20 -10.00 -2.38
N THR A 101 -12.45 -10.31 -2.70
CA THR A 101 -12.88 -11.69 -2.94
C THR A 101 -12.32 -12.22 -4.25
N PHE A 102 -12.38 -13.54 -4.44
CA PHE A 102 -11.96 -14.19 -5.69
C PHE A 102 -12.69 -13.60 -6.91
N GLU A 103 -14.01 -13.44 -6.81
CA GLU A 103 -14.83 -12.88 -7.89
C GLU A 103 -14.49 -11.40 -8.16
N GLU A 104 -14.25 -10.61 -7.11
CA GLU A 104 -13.81 -9.23 -7.26
C GLU A 104 -12.43 -9.16 -7.92
N LYS A 105 -11.49 -10.02 -7.55
CA LYS A 105 -10.16 -10.11 -8.18
C LYS A 105 -10.25 -10.46 -9.67
N LYS A 106 -11.17 -11.33 -10.06
CA LYS A 106 -11.44 -11.64 -11.48
C LYS A 106 -11.89 -10.41 -12.26
N ILE A 107 -12.82 -9.65 -11.70
CA ILE A 107 -13.31 -8.40 -12.30
C ILE A 107 -12.21 -7.38 -12.41
N ILE A 108 -11.44 -7.17 -11.34
CA ILE A 108 -10.33 -6.22 -11.32
C ILE A 108 -9.28 -6.58 -12.37
N PHE A 109 -8.92 -7.85 -12.47
CA PHE A 109 -7.96 -8.31 -13.47
C PHE A 109 -8.46 -8.09 -14.90
N SER A 110 -9.66 -8.59 -15.22
CA SER A 110 -10.19 -8.59 -16.59
C SER A 110 -10.63 -7.22 -17.08
N LYS A 111 -11.17 -6.37 -16.22
CA LYS A 111 -11.74 -5.06 -16.60
C LYS A 111 -10.84 -3.87 -16.34
N PHE A 112 -9.84 -4.01 -15.48
CA PHE A 112 -8.98 -2.89 -15.09
C PHE A 112 -7.49 -3.18 -15.30
N ALA A 113 -6.94 -4.23 -14.68
CA ALA A 113 -5.51 -4.49 -14.72
C ALA A 113 -5.01 -4.85 -16.12
N LEU A 114 -5.61 -5.82 -16.77
CA LEU A 114 -5.20 -6.24 -18.12
C LEU A 114 -5.43 -5.16 -19.18
N PRO A 115 -6.61 -4.51 -19.28
CA PRO A 115 -6.81 -3.44 -20.25
C PRO A 115 -5.83 -2.27 -20.08
N LYS A 116 -5.51 -1.90 -18.85
CA LYS A 116 -4.54 -0.85 -18.54
C LYS A 116 -3.14 -1.19 -19.06
N VAL A 117 -2.70 -2.43 -18.87
CA VAL A 117 -1.40 -2.89 -19.34
C VAL A 117 -1.37 -3.01 -20.86
N LEU A 118 -2.41 -3.56 -21.48
CA LEU A 118 -2.53 -3.66 -22.93
C LEU A 118 -2.45 -2.28 -23.59
N LYS A 119 -3.17 -1.31 -23.05
CA LYS A 119 -3.12 0.08 -23.54
C LYS A 119 -1.71 0.67 -23.45
N ARG A 120 -1.01 0.44 -22.32
CA ARG A 120 0.37 0.90 -22.11
C ARG A 120 1.34 0.28 -23.12
N MET A 121 1.13 -0.97 -23.50
CA MET A 121 1.94 -1.70 -24.49
C MET A 121 1.48 -1.51 -25.94
N SER A 122 0.48 -0.65 -26.17
CA SER A 122 -0.10 -0.42 -27.50
C SER A 122 -0.72 -1.67 -28.14
N LEU A 123 -1.21 -2.59 -27.31
CA LEU A 123 -1.95 -3.77 -27.74
C LEU A 123 -3.45 -3.50 -27.72
N LYS A 124 -4.16 -4.08 -28.67
CA LYS A 124 -5.63 -4.08 -28.71
C LYS A 124 -6.17 -5.20 -27.82
N GLU A 125 -7.37 -5.02 -27.31
CA GLU A 125 -8.02 -6.05 -26.48
C GLU A 125 -8.22 -7.37 -27.23
N GLU A 126 -8.46 -7.32 -28.53
CA GLU A 126 -8.63 -8.50 -29.38
C GLU A 126 -7.32 -9.30 -29.59
N GLU A 127 -6.17 -8.66 -29.36
CA GLU A 127 -4.86 -9.30 -29.48
C GLU A 127 -4.47 -10.12 -28.25
N CYS A 128 -5.18 -9.96 -27.15
CA CYS A 128 -4.94 -10.72 -25.91
C CYS A 128 -6.29 -11.10 -25.28
N ILE A 129 -6.83 -12.22 -25.67
CA ILE A 129 -8.10 -12.74 -25.14
C ILE A 129 -7.82 -13.82 -24.10
N ILE A 130 -8.41 -13.69 -22.92
CA ILE A 130 -8.30 -14.63 -21.81
C ILE A 130 -9.64 -15.34 -21.63
N THR A 131 -9.62 -16.67 -21.66
CA THR A 131 -10.81 -17.50 -21.38
C THR A 131 -11.15 -17.45 -19.89
N ASP A 132 -12.39 -17.78 -19.55
CA ASP A 132 -12.83 -17.82 -18.14
C ASP A 132 -12.01 -18.82 -17.32
N ASP A 133 -11.66 -19.98 -17.88
CA ASP A 133 -10.83 -20.98 -17.21
C ASP A 133 -9.40 -20.44 -16.96
N ALA A 134 -8.83 -19.76 -17.93
CA ALA A 134 -7.53 -19.10 -17.77
C ALA A 134 -7.59 -17.99 -16.71
N LEU A 135 -8.66 -17.21 -16.71
CA LEU A 135 -8.87 -16.16 -15.71
C LEU A 135 -8.97 -16.73 -14.30
N ASN A 136 -9.73 -17.80 -14.11
CA ASN A 136 -9.82 -18.50 -12.83
C ASN A 136 -8.44 -19.00 -12.36
N THR A 137 -7.68 -19.60 -13.26
CA THR A 137 -6.32 -20.10 -12.95
C THR A 137 -5.37 -18.97 -12.57
N ILE A 138 -5.41 -17.85 -13.29
CA ILE A 138 -4.56 -16.68 -13.01
C ILE A 138 -4.89 -16.14 -11.62
N VAL A 139 -6.15 -15.91 -11.32
CA VAL A 139 -6.56 -15.37 -10.01
C VAL A 139 -6.22 -16.33 -8.89
N ASP A 140 -6.37 -17.64 -9.09
CA ASP A 140 -6.00 -18.64 -8.10
C ASP A 140 -4.50 -18.66 -7.81
N LEU A 141 -3.67 -18.63 -8.84
CA LEU A 141 -2.21 -18.63 -8.72
C LEU A 141 -1.66 -17.38 -8.03
N TYR A 142 -2.27 -16.22 -8.30
CA TYR A 142 -1.81 -14.92 -7.80
C TYR A 142 -2.65 -14.36 -6.64
N SER A 143 -3.51 -15.17 -6.04
CA SER A 143 -4.34 -14.75 -4.90
C SER A 143 -3.69 -15.03 -3.54
N GLY A 144 -2.49 -15.56 -3.51
CA GLY A 144 -1.76 -15.90 -2.28
C GLY A 144 -1.37 -14.70 -1.40
N THR A 145 -1.41 -13.50 -1.95
CA THR A 145 -1.15 -12.24 -1.24
C THR A 145 -2.38 -11.36 -1.24
N SER A 146 -2.51 -10.54 -0.21
CA SER A 146 -3.59 -9.56 -0.14
C SER A 146 -3.39 -8.43 -1.17
N GLY A 147 -4.49 -7.89 -1.68
CA GLY A 147 -4.49 -6.81 -2.66
C GLY A 147 -4.43 -7.29 -4.11
N ILE A 148 -4.04 -6.39 -5.00
CA ILE A 148 -4.07 -6.59 -6.46
C ILE A 148 -2.69 -6.49 -7.13
N ARG A 149 -1.63 -6.23 -6.38
CA ARG A 149 -0.29 -6.02 -6.94
C ARG A 149 0.20 -7.20 -7.77
N ASP A 150 0.00 -8.42 -7.27
CA ASP A 150 0.42 -9.63 -7.97
C ASP A 150 -0.42 -9.87 -9.23
N LEU A 151 -1.69 -9.49 -9.22
CA LEU A 151 -2.54 -9.53 -10.40
C LEU A 151 -2.10 -8.51 -11.46
N GLU A 152 -1.66 -7.33 -11.07
CA GLU A 152 -1.08 -6.36 -11.99
C GLU A 152 0.22 -6.88 -12.62
N GLN A 153 1.08 -7.54 -11.85
CA GLN A 153 2.27 -8.22 -12.38
C GLN A 153 1.91 -9.35 -13.33
N ALA A 154 0.91 -10.15 -13.02
CA ALA A 154 0.40 -11.20 -13.91
C ALA A 154 -0.09 -10.62 -15.24
N ALA A 155 -0.81 -9.50 -15.20
CA ALA A 155 -1.26 -8.80 -16.41
C ALA A 155 -0.06 -8.34 -17.27
N GLU A 156 1.00 -7.82 -16.65
CA GLU A 156 2.23 -7.43 -17.34
C GLU A 156 2.93 -8.61 -18.03
N HIS A 157 3.05 -9.74 -17.35
CA HIS A 157 3.65 -10.95 -17.92
C HIS A 157 2.85 -11.50 -19.09
N ILE A 158 1.52 -11.54 -18.96
CA ILE A 158 0.64 -12.05 -20.02
C ILE A 158 0.67 -11.15 -21.24
N ALA A 159 0.58 -9.83 -21.06
CA ALA A 159 0.65 -8.86 -22.14
C ALA A 159 2.02 -8.87 -22.85
N ALA A 160 3.11 -8.98 -22.11
CA ALA A 160 4.46 -9.10 -22.66
C ALA A 160 4.60 -10.38 -23.49
N ASN A 161 4.05 -11.50 -23.05
CA ASN A 161 4.07 -12.74 -23.80
C ASN A 161 3.23 -12.63 -25.08
N ALA A 162 2.04 -12.03 -25.02
CA ALA A 162 1.22 -11.78 -26.20
C ALA A 162 1.94 -10.92 -27.25
N LEU A 163 2.58 -9.85 -26.81
CA LEU A 163 3.38 -8.98 -27.67
C LEU A 163 4.52 -9.76 -28.35
N TYR A 164 5.24 -10.55 -27.58
CA TYR A 164 6.33 -11.38 -28.11
C TYR A 164 5.84 -12.37 -29.19
N GLN A 165 4.72 -13.04 -28.97
CA GLN A 165 4.14 -13.98 -29.94
C GLN A 165 3.75 -13.26 -31.23
N ILE A 166 3.14 -12.08 -31.15
CA ILE A 166 2.77 -11.27 -32.32
C ILE A 166 4.01 -10.87 -33.12
N GLU A 167 5.07 -10.45 -32.45
CA GLU A 167 6.32 -10.05 -33.12
C GLU A 167 7.01 -11.23 -33.80
N VAL A 168 7.00 -12.42 -33.17
CA VAL A 168 7.58 -13.63 -33.76
C VAL A 168 6.79 -14.15 -34.96
N ASP A 169 5.46 -14.04 -34.92
CA ASP A 169 4.59 -14.48 -36.02
C ASP A 169 4.68 -13.54 -37.25
N HIS A 170 5.22 -12.35 -37.08
CA HIS A 170 5.45 -11.38 -38.16
C HIS A 170 6.88 -11.44 -38.77
N LEU A 171 7.76 -12.32 -38.28
CA LEU A 171 9.09 -12.60 -38.80
C LEU A 171 9.06 -13.78 -39.77
#